data_35f84ece24ba6d2c6b8bea00c84302b1
#
_entry.id   35f84ece24ba6d2c6b8bea00c84302b1
#
_cell.length_a   1.000
_cell.length_b   1.000
_cell.length_c   1.000
_cell.angle_alpha   90.00
_cell.angle_beta   90.00
_cell.angle_gamma   90.00
#
_symmetry.space_group_name_H-M   'P 1'
#
loop_
_entity.id
_entity.type
_entity.pdbx_description
1 polymer ?
#
loop_
_entity_poly.entity_id
_entity_poly.type
_entity_poly.pdbx_seq_one_letter_code
_entity_poly.pdbx_strand_id
1 'polypeptide(L)'
;MEASKLALAFALGALTTLAWSTQAHTGDDKTAIGTVTQVGKAPKRSVPSGKASIEILARGKNAFLGRLQMAGGGKVPEHSDATEEYIHVLEGSGTLYMDDEPHELQAGSTVFMPAGAKVRFENGPKPLVALQVFAGPGPSVKYEKWKVVR
;
A
#
# COMPACT_ATOMS: atom_id res chain seq x y z
N MET A 1 -46.39 66.31 -6.21
CA MET A 1 -45.01 65.92 -5.87
C MET A 1 -45.12 64.64 -5.01
N GLU A 2 -45.03 63.51 -5.67
CA GLU A 2 -45.32 62.20 -5.04
C GLU A 2 -44.00 61.57 -4.58
N ALA A 3 -43.95 61.14 -3.34
CA ALA A 3 -42.86 60.40 -2.76
C ALA A 3 -43.11 58.88 -3.02
N SER A 4 -42.28 58.33 -3.85
CA SER A 4 -42.31 56.90 -4.21
C SER A 4 -41.85 56.06 -3.01
N LYS A 5 -42.70 55.20 -2.50
CA LYS A 5 -42.38 54.22 -1.43
C LYS A 5 -41.71 53.00 -2.04
N LEU A 6 -40.44 52.79 -1.73
CA LEU A 6 -39.71 51.59 -2.10
C LEU A 6 -40.00 50.49 -1.08
N ALA A 7 -40.72 49.48 -1.45
CA ALA A 7 -41.00 48.32 -0.62
C ALA A 7 -39.81 47.34 -0.68
N LEU A 8 -39.17 47.09 0.48
CA LEU A 8 -38.07 46.15 0.64
C LEU A 8 -38.67 44.75 0.90
N ALA A 9 -38.59 43.85 -0.08
CA ALA A 9 -39.04 42.48 0.06
C ALA A 9 -37.91 41.66 0.75
N PHE A 10 -38.16 41.22 1.97
CA PHE A 10 -37.31 40.23 2.64
C PHE A 10 -37.60 38.87 2.05
N ALA A 11 -36.64 38.31 1.29
CA ALA A 11 -36.65 36.89 0.90
C ALA A 11 -36.22 36.04 2.08
N LEU A 12 -37.14 35.27 2.65
CA LEU A 12 -36.81 34.19 3.58
C LEU A 12 -36.02 33.11 2.83
N GLY A 13 -34.71 33.07 3.02
CA GLY A 13 -33.88 31.96 2.60
C GLY A 13 -34.13 30.76 3.51
N ALA A 14 -34.72 29.70 2.95
CA ALA A 14 -34.82 28.42 3.64
C ALA A 14 -33.40 27.84 3.82
N LEU A 15 -32.92 27.77 5.06
CA LEU A 15 -31.74 26.97 5.41
C LEU A 15 -32.10 25.49 5.27
N THR A 16 -31.70 24.87 4.16
CA THR A 16 -31.65 23.41 4.08
C THR A 16 -30.44 22.92 4.85
N THR A 17 -30.66 22.44 6.07
CA THR A 17 -29.65 21.70 6.81
C THR A 17 -29.42 20.36 6.10
N LEU A 18 -28.29 20.23 5.39
CA LEU A 18 -27.77 18.92 4.98
C LEU A 18 -27.41 18.16 6.26
N ALA A 19 -28.28 17.24 6.64
CA ALA A 19 -27.92 16.26 7.66
C ALA A 19 -26.89 15.29 7.04
N TRP A 20 -25.63 15.47 7.41
CA TRP A 20 -24.62 14.43 7.21
C TRP A 20 -24.99 13.24 8.11
N SER A 21 -25.57 12.22 7.51
CA SER A 21 -25.71 10.92 8.18
C SER A 21 -24.30 10.34 8.35
N THR A 22 -23.72 10.49 9.51
CA THR A 22 -22.60 9.67 9.94
C THR A 22 -23.12 8.25 10.05
N GLN A 23 -22.95 7.45 9.01
CA GLN A 23 -23.11 6.01 9.11
C GLN A 23 -22.06 5.51 10.10
N ALA A 24 -22.46 5.30 11.34
CA ALA A 24 -21.64 4.60 12.30
C ALA A 24 -21.38 3.20 11.73
N HIS A 25 -20.14 2.95 11.34
CA HIS A 25 -19.66 1.61 11.04
C HIS A 25 -19.68 0.82 12.36
N THR A 26 -20.78 0.17 12.66
CA THR A 26 -20.85 -0.88 13.69
C THR A 26 -20.26 -2.15 13.08
N GLY A 27 -18.98 -2.12 12.77
CA GLY A 27 -18.18 -3.32 12.54
C GLY A 27 -17.76 -3.84 13.90
N ASP A 28 -17.91 -5.14 14.10
CA ASP A 28 -17.36 -5.90 15.24
C ASP A 28 -15.86 -5.57 15.38
N ASP A 29 -15.56 -4.53 16.12
CA ASP A 29 -14.20 -4.09 16.41
C ASP A 29 -13.65 -4.98 17.53
N LYS A 30 -13.33 -6.23 17.16
CA LYS A 30 -12.42 -7.02 17.99
C LYS A 30 -11.17 -6.20 18.11
N THR A 31 -10.95 -5.61 19.26
CA THR A 31 -9.82 -4.72 19.57
C THR A 31 -8.54 -5.38 19.04
N ALA A 32 -7.94 -4.79 18.00
CA ALA A 32 -6.71 -5.34 17.43
C ALA A 32 -5.64 -5.29 18.51
N ILE A 33 -5.07 -6.45 18.85
CA ILE A 33 -3.97 -6.54 19.81
C ILE A 33 -2.68 -6.13 19.12
N GLY A 34 -2.01 -5.13 19.66
CA GLY A 34 -0.68 -4.73 19.19
C GLY A 34 0.31 -5.88 19.32
N THR A 35 1.17 -6.04 18.31
CA THR A 35 2.19 -7.10 18.28
C THR A 35 3.58 -6.50 18.09
N VAL A 36 4.60 -7.15 18.66
CA VAL A 36 6.00 -6.83 18.45
C VAL A 36 6.69 -8.05 17.85
N THR A 37 7.21 -7.90 16.64
CA THR A 37 7.99 -8.95 15.99
C THR A 37 9.47 -8.71 16.27
N GLN A 38 10.09 -9.57 17.06
CA GLN A 38 11.51 -9.49 17.39
C GLN A 38 12.38 -9.87 16.20
N VAL A 39 13.62 -9.38 16.18
CA VAL A 39 14.61 -9.70 15.16
C VAL A 39 14.78 -11.22 15.01
N GLY A 40 14.73 -11.72 13.79
CA GLY A 40 14.85 -13.14 13.47
C GLY A 40 13.64 -14.00 13.86
N LYS A 41 12.53 -13.41 14.32
CA LYS A 41 11.29 -14.14 14.69
C LYS A 41 10.17 -13.96 13.68
N ALA A 42 10.34 -13.13 12.67
CA ALA A 42 9.36 -12.96 11.61
C ALA A 42 9.17 -14.27 10.83
N PRO A 43 7.93 -14.71 10.59
CA PRO A 43 7.68 -15.82 9.66
C PRO A 43 8.28 -15.51 8.29
N LYS A 44 9.08 -16.44 7.74
CA LYS A 44 9.72 -16.28 6.44
C LYS A 44 9.16 -17.25 5.43
N ARG A 45 8.94 -16.75 4.23
CA ARG A 45 8.49 -17.53 3.08
C ARG A 45 9.36 -17.24 1.86
N SER A 46 9.49 -18.21 0.97
CA SER A 46 10.34 -18.09 -0.21
C SER A 46 9.67 -18.75 -1.42
N VAL A 47 9.93 -18.18 -2.59
CA VAL A 47 9.60 -18.88 -3.85
C VAL A 47 10.36 -20.22 -3.94
N PRO A 48 9.84 -21.21 -4.68
CA PRO A 48 10.48 -22.53 -4.81
C PRO A 48 11.95 -22.48 -5.23
N SER A 49 12.33 -21.51 -6.06
CA SER A 49 13.71 -21.32 -6.54
C SER A 49 14.67 -20.73 -5.49
N GLY A 50 14.15 -20.23 -4.36
CA GLY A 50 14.93 -19.50 -3.37
C GLY A 50 15.35 -18.08 -3.78
N LYS A 51 15.05 -17.68 -5.01
CA LYS A 51 15.51 -16.37 -5.57
C LYS A 51 14.78 -15.14 -4.99
N ALA A 52 13.66 -15.34 -4.32
CA ALA A 52 12.97 -14.29 -3.58
C ALA A 52 12.39 -14.83 -2.29
N SER A 53 12.38 -14.02 -1.25
CA SER A 53 11.77 -14.34 0.04
C SER A 53 11.13 -13.10 0.66
N ILE A 54 10.17 -13.34 1.55
CA ILE A 54 9.49 -12.32 2.34
C ILE A 54 9.50 -12.72 3.81
N GLU A 55 9.90 -11.81 4.67
CA GLU A 55 9.68 -11.88 6.11
C GLU A 55 8.43 -11.08 6.45
N ILE A 56 7.45 -11.71 7.08
CA ILE A 56 6.18 -11.08 7.45
C ILE A 56 6.40 -10.36 8.78
N LEU A 57 6.62 -9.05 8.72
CA LEU A 57 6.95 -8.25 9.90
C LEU A 57 5.70 -7.88 10.70
N ALA A 58 4.63 -7.51 10.00
CA ALA A 58 3.34 -7.21 10.62
C ALA A 58 2.20 -7.44 9.63
N ARG A 59 1.04 -7.83 10.13
CA ARG A 59 -0.21 -7.92 9.36
C ARG A 59 -1.35 -7.43 10.22
N GLY A 60 -1.94 -6.32 9.85
CA GLY A 60 -3.12 -5.74 10.48
C GLY A 60 -4.36 -5.87 9.61
N LYS A 61 -5.47 -5.30 10.06
CA LYS A 61 -6.72 -5.22 9.30
C LYS A 61 -6.57 -4.34 8.05
N ASN A 62 -5.80 -3.27 8.15
CA ASN A 62 -5.72 -2.21 7.14
C ASN A 62 -4.35 -2.12 6.44
N ALA A 63 -3.37 -2.91 6.87
CA ALA A 63 -2.04 -2.88 6.27
C ALA A 63 -1.29 -4.20 6.46
N PHE A 64 -0.34 -4.44 5.57
CA PHE A 64 0.68 -5.47 5.66
C PHE A 64 2.05 -4.81 5.58
N LEU A 65 3.00 -5.28 6.38
CA LEU A 65 4.41 -4.91 6.30
C LEU A 65 5.26 -6.16 6.15
N GLY A 66 6.10 -6.19 5.13
CA GLY A 66 7.06 -7.25 4.89
C GLY A 66 8.45 -6.73 4.58
N ARG A 67 9.46 -7.57 4.79
CA ARG A 67 10.83 -7.36 4.32
C ARG A 67 11.09 -8.29 3.15
N LEU A 68 11.08 -7.72 1.95
CA LEU A 68 11.32 -8.44 0.71
C LEU A 68 12.82 -8.59 0.48
N GLN A 69 13.26 -9.75 0.02
CA GLN A 69 14.62 -10.01 -0.44
C GLN A 69 14.56 -10.67 -1.81
N MET A 70 15.41 -10.21 -2.72
CA MET A 70 15.54 -10.78 -4.07
C MET A 70 17.01 -11.02 -4.37
N ALA A 71 17.31 -12.15 -5.01
CA ALA A 71 18.63 -12.42 -5.56
C ALA A 71 18.94 -11.49 -6.74
N GLY A 72 20.21 -11.22 -6.99
CA GLY A 72 20.64 -10.44 -8.15
C GLY A 72 20.08 -11.01 -9.47
N GLY A 73 19.69 -10.12 -10.38
CA GLY A 73 19.07 -10.46 -11.66
C GLY A 73 17.66 -11.06 -11.57
N GLY A 74 17.05 -11.04 -10.39
CA GLY A 74 15.67 -11.46 -10.21
C GLY A 74 14.69 -10.55 -10.94
N LYS A 75 13.52 -11.08 -11.32
CA LYS A 75 12.49 -10.30 -12.00
C LYS A 75 11.14 -10.55 -11.34
N VAL A 76 10.34 -9.48 -11.22
CA VAL A 76 8.91 -9.56 -10.90
C VAL A 76 8.17 -9.30 -12.21
N PRO A 77 7.38 -10.27 -12.72
CA PRO A 77 6.62 -10.08 -13.94
C PRO A 77 5.55 -9.00 -13.76
N GLU A 78 5.05 -8.48 -14.88
CA GLU A 78 4.00 -7.48 -14.87
C GLU A 78 2.78 -7.98 -14.09
N HIS A 79 2.28 -7.12 -13.22
CA HIS A 79 1.09 -7.35 -12.42
C HIS A 79 0.48 -6.03 -11.95
N SER A 80 -0.71 -6.11 -11.36
CA SER A 80 -1.36 -4.99 -10.66
C SER A 80 -1.89 -5.50 -9.33
N ASP A 81 -1.79 -4.69 -8.29
CA ASP A 81 -2.39 -4.98 -6.99
C ASP A 81 -3.66 -4.14 -6.77
N ALA A 82 -4.64 -4.69 -6.08
CA ALA A 82 -5.93 -4.05 -5.83
C ALA A 82 -5.88 -2.92 -4.80
N THR A 83 -4.77 -2.77 -4.10
CA THR A 83 -4.53 -1.75 -3.08
C THR A 83 -3.23 -1.02 -3.37
N GLU A 84 -3.06 0.14 -2.75
CA GLU A 84 -1.80 0.87 -2.80
C GLU A 84 -0.65 0.04 -2.24
N GLU A 85 0.52 0.18 -2.86
CA GLU A 85 1.76 -0.43 -2.40
C GLU A 85 2.85 0.62 -2.23
N TYR A 86 3.63 0.47 -1.18
CA TYR A 86 4.80 1.30 -0.90
C TYR A 86 6.02 0.40 -0.78
N ILE A 87 7.11 0.79 -1.46
CA ILE A 87 8.40 0.11 -1.36
C ILE A 87 9.45 1.11 -0.89
N HIS A 88 10.24 0.73 0.12
CA HIS A 88 11.43 1.46 0.50
C HIS A 88 12.64 0.55 0.37
N VAL A 89 13.55 0.88 -0.53
CA VAL A 89 14.75 0.10 -0.80
C VAL A 89 15.77 0.32 0.31
N LEU A 90 16.16 -0.76 1.00
CA LEU A 90 17.17 -0.74 2.04
C LEU A 90 18.57 -1.03 1.45
N GLU A 91 18.66 -1.99 0.52
CA GLU A 91 19.91 -2.43 -0.09
C GLU A 91 19.68 -2.83 -1.55
N GLY A 92 20.70 -2.67 -2.37
CA GLY A 92 20.65 -3.06 -3.79
C GLY A 92 20.09 -1.96 -4.68
N SER A 93 19.76 -2.35 -5.91
CA SER A 93 19.22 -1.45 -6.95
C SER A 93 18.48 -2.26 -8.01
N GLY A 94 17.70 -1.58 -8.84
CA GLY A 94 16.98 -2.20 -9.96
C GLY A 94 16.13 -1.18 -10.69
N THR A 95 15.42 -1.62 -11.71
CA THR A 95 14.52 -0.80 -12.51
C THR A 95 13.08 -1.24 -12.28
N LEU A 96 12.28 -0.34 -11.75
CA LEU A 96 10.82 -0.47 -11.69
C LEU A 96 10.24 0.14 -12.96
N TYR A 97 9.36 -0.59 -13.61
CA TYR A 97 8.52 -0.02 -14.67
C TYR A 97 7.11 0.14 -14.09
N MET A 98 6.59 1.35 -14.16
CA MET A 98 5.24 1.67 -13.73
C MET A 98 4.50 2.31 -14.90
N ASP A 99 3.44 1.66 -15.37
CA ASP A 99 2.69 2.02 -16.57
C ASP A 99 3.63 2.21 -17.80
N ASP A 100 4.59 1.27 -17.95
CA ASP A 100 5.64 1.22 -18.95
C ASP A 100 6.78 2.25 -18.80
N GLU A 101 6.69 3.20 -17.85
CA GLU A 101 7.78 4.14 -17.59
C GLU A 101 8.83 3.53 -16.66
N PRO A 102 10.14 3.58 -17.03
CA PRO A 102 11.22 3.07 -16.21
C PRO A 102 11.62 4.05 -15.11
N HIS A 103 11.81 3.53 -13.89
CA HIS A 103 12.32 4.26 -12.74
C HIS A 103 13.48 3.50 -12.12
N GLU A 104 14.67 4.11 -12.12
CA GLU A 104 15.84 3.54 -11.48
C GLU A 104 15.72 3.68 -9.97
N LEU A 105 15.86 2.54 -9.27
CA LEU A 105 15.82 2.47 -7.81
C LEU A 105 17.17 2.06 -7.25
N GLN A 106 17.51 2.64 -6.11
CA GLN A 106 18.68 2.29 -5.31
C GLN A 106 18.39 2.36 -3.82
N ALA A 107 19.32 1.96 -2.97
CA ALA A 107 19.17 2.11 -1.53
C ALA A 107 18.78 3.55 -1.15
N GLY A 108 17.74 3.70 -0.33
CA GLY A 108 17.11 4.97 0.03
C GLY A 108 15.96 5.41 -0.88
N SER A 109 15.77 4.82 -2.06
CA SER A 109 14.61 5.11 -2.91
C SER A 109 13.31 4.67 -2.23
N THR A 110 12.27 5.50 -2.36
CA THR A 110 10.91 5.16 -1.93
C THR A 110 9.97 5.28 -3.13
N VAL A 111 9.15 4.27 -3.30
CA VAL A 111 8.14 4.19 -4.37
C VAL A 111 6.76 4.18 -3.76
N PHE A 112 5.84 4.90 -4.36
CA PHE A 112 4.40 4.77 -4.19
C PHE A 112 3.79 4.24 -5.48
N MET A 113 3.07 3.14 -5.38
CA MET A 113 2.32 2.54 -6.48
C MET A 113 0.82 2.62 -6.17
N PRO A 114 0.05 3.40 -6.93
CA PRO A 114 -1.40 3.47 -6.74
C PRO A 114 -2.06 2.13 -7.02
N ALA A 115 -3.23 1.90 -6.43
CA ALA A 115 -4.05 0.73 -6.72
C ALA A 115 -4.32 0.60 -8.23
N GLY A 116 -4.10 -0.59 -8.77
CA GLY A 116 -4.32 -0.88 -10.19
C GLY A 116 -3.19 -0.46 -11.13
N ALA A 117 -2.14 0.21 -10.67
CA ALA A 117 -0.98 0.51 -11.51
C ALA A 117 -0.36 -0.80 -12.05
N LYS A 118 0.03 -0.80 -13.32
CA LYS A 118 0.74 -1.91 -13.95
C LYS A 118 2.21 -1.79 -13.62
N VAL A 119 2.74 -2.76 -12.90
CA VAL A 119 4.12 -2.71 -12.44
C VAL A 119 4.86 -3.99 -12.78
N ARG A 120 6.14 -3.86 -13.15
CA ARG A 120 7.11 -4.94 -13.23
C ARG A 120 8.45 -4.46 -12.70
N PHE A 121 9.29 -5.37 -12.23
CA PHE A 121 10.59 -5.00 -11.66
C PHE A 121 11.70 -5.91 -12.16
N GLU A 122 12.84 -5.31 -12.46
CA GLU A 122 14.08 -5.98 -12.83
C GLU A 122 15.17 -5.63 -11.82
N ASN A 123 15.56 -6.63 -11.01
CA ASN A 123 16.60 -6.44 -10.02
C ASN A 123 17.98 -6.32 -10.68
N GLY A 124 18.80 -5.44 -10.15
CA GLY A 124 20.19 -5.29 -10.56
C GLY A 124 21.04 -6.54 -10.27
N PRO A 125 22.36 -6.50 -10.55
CA PRO A 125 23.22 -7.67 -10.42
C PRO A 125 23.46 -8.12 -8.96
N LYS A 126 23.23 -7.24 -8.00
CA LYS A 126 23.37 -7.53 -6.55
C LYS A 126 22.01 -7.88 -5.92
N PRO A 127 22.01 -8.59 -4.79
CA PRO A 127 20.78 -8.78 -4.03
C PRO A 127 20.12 -7.45 -3.65
N LEU A 128 18.77 -7.45 -3.61
CA LEU A 128 17.96 -6.33 -3.16
C LEU A 128 17.26 -6.69 -1.86
N VAL A 129 17.18 -5.74 -0.94
CA VAL A 129 16.38 -5.79 0.27
C VAL A 129 15.49 -4.55 0.31
N ALA A 130 14.19 -4.74 0.55
CA ALA A 130 13.25 -3.64 0.63
C ALA A 130 12.20 -3.88 1.72
N LEU A 131 11.69 -2.81 2.31
CA LEU A 131 10.42 -2.84 3.03
C LEU A 131 9.29 -2.71 2.02
N GLN A 132 8.26 -3.51 2.20
CA GLN A 132 7.05 -3.53 1.38
C GLN A 132 5.84 -3.34 2.28
N VAL A 133 5.03 -2.37 1.95
CA VAL A 133 3.76 -2.09 2.63
C VAL A 133 2.63 -2.20 1.62
N PHE A 134 1.60 -2.98 1.93
CA PHE A 134 0.31 -2.91 1.25
C PHE A 134 -0.68 -2.15 2.14
N ALA A 135 -1.37 -1.15 1.58
CA ALA A 135 -2.49 -0.48 2.22
C ALA A 135 -3.73 -1.39 2.14
N GLY A 136 -3.81 -2.33 3.07
CA GLY A 136 -4.71 -3.48 3.06
C GLY A 136 -3.93 -4.79 2.92
N PRO A 137 -4.27 -5.83 3.70
CA PRO A 137 -3.51 -7.09 3.70
C PRO A 137 -3.79 -7.99 2.48
N GLY A 138 -4.80 -7.66 1.66
CA GLY A 138 -5.27 -8.49 0.55
C GLY A 138 -4.15 -8.98 -0.38
N PRO A 139 -3.33 -8.11 -0.99
CA PRO A 139 -2.27 -8.53 -1.90
C PRO A 139 -1.24 -9.46 -1.28
N SER A 140 -1.01 -9.39 0.04
CA SER A 140 -0.06 -10.24 0.76
C SER A 140 -0.45 -11.71 0.81
N VAL A 141 -1.70 -12.07 0.47
CA VAL A 141 -2.17 -13.46 0.39
C VAL A 141 -1.37 -14.27 -0.64
N LYS A 142 -0.81 -13.60 -1.66
CA LYS A 142 0.11 -14.25 -2.62
C LYS A 142 1.28 -14.97 -1.94
N TYR A 143 1.75 -14.48 -0.80
CA TYR A 143 2.85 -15.09 -0.05
C TYR A 143 2.47 -16.38 0.68
N GLU A 144 1.20 -16.65 0.90
CA GLU A 144 0.75 -17.89 1.53
C GLU A 144 1.05 -19.13 0.67
N LYS A 145 1.15 -18.92 -0.65
CA LYS A 145 1.54 -19.95 -1.62
C LYS A 145 3.05 -20.23 -1.66
N TRP A 146 3.85 -19.40 -1.03
CA TRP A 146 5.29 -19.57 -0.98
C TRP A 146 5.69 -20.58 0.10
N LYS A 147 6.82 -21.27 -0.08
CA LYS A 147 7.33 -22.25 0.88
C LYS A 147 7.70 -21.57 2.20
N VAL A 148 7.33 -22.20 3.31
CA VAL A 148 7.80 -21.80 4.65
C VAL A 148 9.29 -22.08 4.74
N VAL A 149 10.05 -21.08 5.17
CA VAL A 149 11.48 -21.21 5.50
C VAL A 149 11.56 -21.36 7.02
N ARG A 150 12.15 -22.48 7.47
CA ARG A 150 12.38 -22.75 8.90
C ARG A 150 13.76 -22.28 9.32
#